data_b551807ebe631e0ab94c3a67477ed4b3
#
_entry.id   b551807ebe631e0ab94c3a67477ed4b3
#
_cell.length_a   1.000
_cell.length_b   1.000
_cell.length_c   1.000
_cell.angle_alpha   90.00
_cell.angle_beta   90.00
_cell.angle_gamma   90.00
#
_symmetry.space_group_name_H-M   'P 1'
#
loop_
_entity.id
_entity.type
_entity.pdbx_description
1 polymer ?
#
loop_
_entity_poly.entity_id
_entity_poly.type
_entity_poly.pdbx_seq_one_letter_code
_entity_poly.pdbx_strand_id
1 'polypeptide(L)'
;EIIALGRQPYTNWLGSLSKEDTTKIDEAIALTEINHLIYKKHDEISDGQLQIVLIARALAQDTSIIVLDEPTTHLDLVHKATLLKLLQKLAHETQKTILYSTHDIDLAIQMSDEMIVFTSNKIVQDQPCNLIQSGIFNSLFETEHLTFDANIGKFIIK
;
A
#
# COMPACT_ATOMS: atom_id res chain seq x y z
N GLU A 1 0.50 -9.76 -18.80
CA GLU A 1 0.75 -8.54 -19.58
C GLU A 1 0.84 -7.30 -18.66
N ILE A 2 -0.15 -7.01 -17.77
CA ILE A 2 -0.16 -5.80 -16.90
C ILE A 2 1.13 -5.68 -16.07
N ILE A 3 1.59 -6.77 -15.45
CA ILE A 3 2.80 -6.77 -14.61
C ILE A 3 4.04 -6.44 -15.45
N ALA A 4 4.12 -6.94 -16.67
CA ALA A 4 5.22 -6.67 -17.59
C ALA A 4 5.37 -5.18 -17.95
N LEU A 5 4.29 -4.39 -17.87
CA LEU A 5 4.37 -2.94 -18.04
C LEU A 5 5.26 -2.25 -16.97
N GLY A 6 5.46 -2.88 -15.81
CA GLY A 6 6.42 -2.42 -14.80
C GLY A 6 7.86 -2.40 -15.32
N ARG A 7 8.19 -3.24 -16.28
CA ARG A 7 9.52 -3.29 -16.90
C ARG A 7 9.70 -2.36 -18.10
N GLN A 8 8.65 -1.65 -18.53
CA GLN A 8 8.70 -0.74 -19.68
C GLN A 8 9.89 0.25 -19.66
N PRO A 9 10.28 0.85 -18.52
CA PRO A 9 11.43 1.73 -18.45
C PRO A 9 12.78 1.07 -18.79
N TYR A 10 12.86 -0.25 -18.75
CA TYR A 10 14.08 -1.05 -18.95
C TYR A 10 14.09 -1.79 -20.28
N THR A 11 12.99 -1.77 -21.03
CA THR A 11 12.91 -2.42 -22.34
C THR A 11 13.67 -1.64 -23.40
N ASN A 12 14.08 -2.33 -24.48
CA ASN A 12 14.67 -1.66 -25.62
C ASN A 12 13.60 -0.84 -26.40
N TRP A 13 14.03 -0.11 -27.44
CA TRP A 13 13.14 0.72 -28.26
C TRP A 13 12.02 -0.06 -28.99
N LEU A 14 12.14 -1.39 -29.11
CA LEU A 14 11.09 -2.28 -29.60
C LEU A 14 10.15 -2.79 -28.51
N GLY A 15 10.38 -2.44 -27.24
CA GLY A 15 9.59 -2.94 -26.11
C GLY A 15 9.85 -4.40 -25.75
N SER A 16 10.97 -4.99 -26.22
CA SER A 16 11.29 -6.39 -25.94
C SER A 16 11.81 -6.56 -24.51
N LEU A 17 11.28 -7.56 -23.81
CA LEU A 17 11.72 -7.94 -22.46
C LEU A 17 13.02 -8.75 -22.56
N SER A 18 13.97 -8.45 -21.71
CA SER A 18 15.18 -9.23 -21.49
C SER A 18 14.90 -10.45 -20.58
N LYS A 19 15.90 -11.31 -20.40
CA LYS A 19 15.81 -12.41 -19.44
C LYS A 19 15.72 -11.88 -18.01
N GLU A 20 16.42 -10.80 -17.69
CA GLU A 20 16.37 -10.14 -16.39
C GLU A 20 14.96 -9.57 -16.11
N ASP A 21 14.34 -8.91 -17.11
CA ASP A 21 12.98 -8.40 -16.98
C ASP A 21 11.97 -9.51 -16.68
N THR A 22 12.11 -10.66 -17.37
CA THR A 22 11.26 -11.83 -17.13
C THR A 22 11.44 -12.35 -15.69
N THR A 23 12.68 -12.44 -15.20
CA THR A 23 12.96 -12.84 -13.82
C THR A 23 12.30 -11.89 -12.81
N LYS A 24 12.39 -10.57 -13.02
CA LYS A 24 11.75 -9.57 -12.13
C LYS A 24 10.22 -9.67 -12.14
N ILE A 25 9.64 -9.98 -13.27
CA ILE A 25 8.18 -10.23 -13.39
C ILE A 25 7.79 -11.48 -12.57
N ASP A 26 8.54 -12.57 -12.72
CA ASP A 26 8.27 -13.83 -12.03
C ASP A 26 8.46 -13.70 -10.50
N GLU A 27 9.49 -12.97 -10.06
CA GLU A 27 9.70 -12.62 -8.65
C GLU A 27 8.52 -11.83 -8.09
N ALA A 28 8.04 -10.80 -8.80
CA ALA A 28 6.90 -9.99 -8.37
C ALA A 28 5.61 -10.82 -8.27
N ILE A 29 5.36 -11.74 -9.21
CA ILE A 29 4.21 -12.64 -9.19
C ILE A 29 4.30 -13.59 -7.98
N ALA A 30 5.47 -14.15 -7.69
CA ALA A 30 5.68 -15.03 -6.56
C ALA A 30 5.48 -14.31 -5.22
N LEU A 31 6.07 -13.12 -5.05
CA LEU A 31 5.97 -12.30 -3.83
C LEU A 31 4.52 -11.88 -3.52
N THR A 32 3.72 -11.64 -4.55
CA THR A 32 2.31 -11.25 -4.40
C THR A 32 1.33 -12.41 -4.41
N GLU A 33 1.83 -13.65 -4.59
CA GLU A 33 1.06 -14.91 -4.55
C GLU A 33 -0.08 -14.98 -5.60
N ILE A 34 0.06 -14.26 -6.72
CA ILE A 34 -0.98 -14.15 -7.77
C ILE A 34 -0.80 -15.12 -8.95
N ASN A 35 -0.04 -16.21 -8.78
CA ASN A 35 0.16 -17.22 -9.83
C ASN A 35 -1.16 -17.72 -10.43
N HIS A 36 -2.22 -17.79 -9.64
CA HIS A 36 -3.55 -18.23 -10.07
C HIS A 36 -4.28 -17.21 -10.97
N LEU A 37 -3.76 -15.99 -11.12
CA LEU A 37 -4.33 -14.92 -11.95
C LEU A 37 -3.63 -14.71 -13.29
N ILE A 38 -2.46 -15.31 -13.52
CA ILE A 38 -1.60 -14.98 -14.68
C ILE A 38 -2.25 -15.24 -16.05
N TYR A 39 -3.22 -16.15 -16.11
CA TYR A 39 -3.95 -16.48 -17.33
C TYR A 39 -5.34 -15.84 -17.40
N LYS A 40 -5.77 -15.12 -16.36
CA LYS A 40 -7.04 -14.43 -16.34
C LYS A 40 -6.97 -13.10 -17.08
N LYS A 41 -8.08 -12.73 -17.72
CA LYS A 41 -8.26 -11.40 -18.28
C LYS A 41 -8.65 -10.41 -17.20
N HIS A 42 -8.48 -9.14 -17.49
CA HIS A 42 -8.82 -8.05 -16.57
C HIS A 42 -10.29 -8.08 -16.10
N ASP A 43 -11.21 -8.45 -16.97
CA ASP A 43 -12.65 -8.58 -16.70
C ASP A 43 -13.05 -9.85 -15.93
N GLU A 44 -12.08 -10.75 -15.69
CA GLU A 44 -12.27 -12.00 -14.95
C GLU A 44 -11.75 -11.94 -13.50
N ILE A 45 -11.23 -10.79 -13.08
CA ILE A 45 -10.65 -10.59 -11.74
C ILE A 45 -11.42 -9.52 -10.97
N SER A 46 -11.49 -9.67 -9.63
CA SER A 46 -12.12 -8.66 -8.76
C SER A 46 -11.23 -7.43 -8.59
N ASP A 47 -11.82 -6.31 -8.13
CA ASP A 47 -11.08 -5.06 -7.85
C ASP A 47 -9.92 -5.29 -6.88
N GLY A 48 -10.12 -6.10 -5.83
CA GLY A 48 -9.05 -6.45 -4.89
C GLY A 48 -7.94 -7.28 -5.54
N GLN A 49 -8.27 -8.20 -6.44
CA GLN A 49 -7.28 -8.95 -7.21
C GLN A 49 -6.53 -8.04 -8.19
N LEU A 50 -7.24 -7.12 -8.85
CA LEU A 50 -6.63 -6.13 -9.71
C LEU A 50 -5.63 -5.25 -8.94
N GLN A 51 -5.99 -4.83 -7.73
CA GLN A 51 -5.11 -4.02 -6.88
C GLN A 51 -3.80 -4.76 -6.57
N ILE A 52 -3.86 -6.05 -6.25
CA ILE A 52 -2.65 -6.86 -6.03
C ILE A 52 -1.82 -6.99 -7.32
N VAL A 53 -2.45 -7.13 -8.48
CA VAL A 53 -1.76 -7.14 -9.80
C VAL A 53 -1.05 -5.80 -10.05
N LEU A 54 -1.63 -4.67 -9.69
CA LEU A 54 -1.00 -3.35 -9.81
C LEU A 54 0.20 -3.20 -8.86
N ILE A 55 0.12 -3.77 -7.66
CA ILE A 55 1.26 -3.83 -6.73
C ILE A 55 2.37 -4.72 -7.31
N ALA A 56 2.03 -5.89 -7.88
CA ALA A 56 3.00 -6.74 -8.55
C ALA A 56 3.70 -6.02 -9.72
N ARG A 57 2.95 -5.19 -10.47
CA ARG A 57 3.52 -4.32 -11.51
C ARG A 57 4.52 -3.33 -10.93
N ALA A 58 4.21 -2.67 -9.81
CA ALA A 58 5.11 -1.73 -9.14
C ALA A 58 6.37 -2.44 -8.62
N LEU A 59 6.21 -3.65 -8.05
CA LEU A 59 7.35 -4.49 -7.62
C LEU A 59 8.25 -4.88 -8.78
N ALA A 60 7.67 -5.28 -9.93
CA ALA A 60 8.43 -5.66 -11.12
C ALA A 60 9.29 -4.51 -11.65
N GLN A 61 8.94 -3.25 -11.38
CA GLN A 61 9.77 -2.10 -11.72
C GLN A 61 11.11 -2.07 -10.96
N ASP A 62 11.19 -2.78 -9.83
CA ASP A 62 12.39 -2.97 -9.01
C ASP A 62 13.03 -1.68 -8.49
N THR A 63 12.22 -0.70 -8.13
CA THR A 63 12.65 0.51 -7.44
C THR A 63 12.81 0.26 -5.94
N SER A 64 13.65 1.04 -5.26
CA SER A 64 13.81 0.99 -3.80
C SER A 64 12.62 1.57 -3.03
N ILE A 65 11.84 2.44 -3.68
CA ILE A 65 10.66 3.09 -3.11
C ILE A 65 9.47 2.82 -4.02
N ILE A 66 8.36 2.40 -3.42
CA ILE A 66 7.06 2.24 -4.08
C ILE A 66 6.08 3.23 -3.44
N VAL A 67 5.42 4.03 -4.26
CA VAL A 67 4.41 5.00 -3.80
C VAL A 67 3.04 4.55 -4.32
N LEU A 68 2.07 4.44 -3.42
CA LEU A 68 0.70 4.03 -3.72
C LEU A 68 -0.27 5.10 -3.23
N ASP A 69 -1.17 5.53 -4.10
CA ASP A 69 -2.20 6.49 -3.75
C ASP A 69 -3.50 5.75 -3.45
N GLU A 70 -3.93 5.83 -2.18
CA GLU A 70 -5.16 5.20 -1.65
C GLU A 70 -5.38 3.74 -2.11
N PRO A 71 -4.43 2.82 -1.90
CA PRO A 71 -4.50 1.47 -2.47
C PRO A 71 -5.65 0.63 -1.91
N THR A 72 -6.29 1.06 -0.82
CA THR A 72 -7.40 0.35 -0.17
C THR A 72 -8.80 0.87 -0.57
N THR A 73 -8.86 1.91 -1.41
CA THR A 73 -10.14 2.50 -1.84
C THR A 73 -10.99 1.47 -2.60
N HIS A 74 -12.29 1.47 -2.35
CA HIS A 74 -13.29 0.53 -2.87
C HIS A 74 -13.18 -0.92 -2.40
N LEU A 75 -12.27 -1.25 -1.49
CA LEU A 75 -12.17 -2.57 -0.90
C LEU A 75 -13.01 -2.67 0.39
N ASP A 76 -13.59 -3.83 0.63
CA ASP A 76 -14.17 -4.14 1.93
C ASP A 76 -13.07 -4.34 3.00
N LEU A 77 -13.49 -4.41 4.26
CA LEU A 77 -12.56 -4.49 5.40
C LEU A 77 -11.61 -5.69 5.33
N VAL A 78 -12.08 -6.85 4.85
CA VAL A 78 -11.27 -8.07 4.75
C VAL A 78 -10.19 -7.89 3.68
N HIS A 79 -10.56 -7.39 2.52
CA HIS A 79 -9.62 -7.13 1.42
C HIS A 79 -8.63 -6.00 1.77
N LYS A 80 -9.08 -4.93 2.47
CA LYS A 80 -8.18 -3.89 3.00
C LYS A 80 -7.11 -4.47 3.92
N ALA A 81 -7.52 -5.24 4.92
CA ALA A 81 -6.60 -5.87 5.87
C ALA A 81 -5.62 -6.83 5.16
N THR A 82 -6.11 -7.62 4.20
CA THR A 82 -5.28 -8.53 3.40
C THR A 82 -4.24 -7.78 2.59
N LEU A 83 -4.66 -6.69 1.92
CA LEU A 83 -3.75 -5.85 1.14
C LEU A 83 -2.67 -5.20 2.00
N LEU A 84 -3.05 -4.60 3.13
CA LEU A 84 -2.09 -3.94 4.02
C LEU A 84 -1.11 -4.93 4.64
N LYS A 85 -1.55 -6.15 5.00
CA LYS A 85 -0.66 -7.24 5.41
C LYS A 85 0.33 -7.62 4.31
N LEU A 86 -0.13 -7.67 3.06
CA LEU A 86 0.75 -7.93 1.93
C LEU A 86 1.80 -6.81 1.79
N LEU A 87 1.40 -5.53 1.87
CA LEU A 87 2.34 -4.40 1.78
C LEU A 87 3.39 -4.45 2.90
N GLN A 88 2.97 -4.72 4.14
CA GLN A 88 3.88 -4.87 5.28
C GLN A 88 4.86 -6.04 5.06
N LYS A 89 4.37 -7.21 4.66
CA LYS A 89 5.21 -8.37 4.31
C LYS A 89 6.24 -8.00 3.23
N LEU A 90 5.79 -7.36 2.16
CA LEU A 90 6.66 -6.96 1.05
C LEU A 90 7.74 -5.97 1.50
N ALA A 91 7.42 -4.97 2.31
CA ALA A 91 8.39 -4.02 2.83
C ALA A 91 9.49 -4.73 3.63
N HIS A 92 9.12 -5.66 4.51
CA HIS A 92 10.07 -6.38 5.37
C HIS A 92 10.89 -7.43 4.60
N GLU A 93 10.29 -8.17 3.66
CA GLU A 93 10.98 -9.22 2.91
C GLU A 93 11.87 -8.70 1.79
N THR A 94 11.50 -7.58 1.15
CA THR A 94 12.24 -7.03 0.00
C THR A 94 13.14 -5.86 0.35
N GLN A 95 13.11 -5.37 1.60
CA GLN A 95 13.83 -4.17 2.06
C GLN A 95 13.51 -2.92 1.22
N LYS A 96 12.31 -2.88 0.65
CA LYS A 96 11.81 -1.71 -0.09
C LYS A 96 10.99 -0.81 0.85
N THR A 97 11.09 0.48 0.64
CA THR A 97 10.19 1.44 1.29
C THR A 97 8.87 1.47 0.53
N ILE A 98 7.77 1.17 1.21
CA ILE A 98 6.42 1.29 0.65
C ILE A 98 5.72 2.45 1.35
N LEU A 99 5.44 3.50 0.60
CA LEU A 99 4.70 4.66 1.04
C LEU A 99 3.29 4.61 0.44
N TYR A 100 2.26 4.73 1.25
CA TYR A 100 0.89 4.81 0.73
C TYR A 100 0.10 5.92 1.43
N SER A 101 -0.75 6.61 0.67
CA SER A 101 -1.74 7.53 1.22
C SER A 101 -2.98 6.76 1.65
N THR A 102 -3.64 7.22 2.72
CA THR A 102 -4.91 6.63 3.19
C THR A 102 -5.67 7.57 4.10
N HIS A 103 -6.98 7.44 4.12
CA HIS A 103 -7.86 8.01 5.14
C HIS A 103 -8.43 6.95 6.10
N ASP A 104 -8.05 5.70 5.95
CA ASP A 104 -8.37 4.62 6.90
C ASP A 104 -7.39 4.63 8.08
N ILE A 105 -7.47 5.66 8.95
CA ILE A 105 -6.48 5.93 10.01
C ILE A 105 -6.38 4.77 10.99
N ASP A 106 -7.49 4.15 11.36
CA ASP A 106 -7.53 3.02 12.29
C ASP A 106 -6.73 1.81 11.75
N LEU A 107 -6.79 1.55 10.46
CA LEU A 107 -6.01 0.49 9.82
C LEU A 107 -4.54 0.90 9.67
N ALA A 108 -4.26 2.16 9.33
CA ALA A 108 -2.90 2.66 9.22
C ALA A 108 -2.15 2.58 10.55
N ILE A 109 -2.79 2.95 11.68
CA ILE A 109 -2.22 2.82 13.03
C ILE A 109 -1.82 1.37 13.34
N GLN A 110 -2.59 0.39 12.88
CA GLN A 110 -2.34 -1.02 13.18
C GLN A 110 -1.33 -1.69 12.25
N MET A 111 -1.15 -1.17 11.04
CA MET A 111 -0.47 -1.88 9.96
C MET A 111 0.78 -1.17 9.45
N SER A 112 1.04 0.08 9.84
CA SER A 112 2.21 0.83 9.39
C SER A 112 3.33 0.80 10.42
N ASP A 113 4.58 0.71 9.95
CA ASP A 113 5.76 0.83 10.80
C ASP A 113 5.96 2.29 11.24
N GLU A 114 5.73 3.24 10.32
CA GLU A 114 5.76 4.68 10.53
C GLU A 114 4.59 5.35 9.82
N MET A 115 4.19 6.51 10.29
CA MET A 115 3.14 7.33 9.69
C MET A 115 3.61 8.76 9.52
N ILE A 116 3.19 9.40 8.42
CA ILE A 116 3.32 10.84 8.21
C ILE A 116 1.93 11.44 8.33
N VAL A 117 1.70 12.23 9.36
CA VAL A 117 0.40 12.86 9.65
C VAL A 117 0.45 14.32 9.23
N PHE A 118 -0.47 14.70 8.34
CA PHE A 118 -0.65 16.06 7.86
C PHE A 118 -1.81 16.72 8.63
N THR A 119 -1.54 17.79 9.31
CA THR A 119 -2.57 18.62 9.95
C THR A 119 -2.58 20.02 9.34
N SER A 120 -3.57 20.86 9.69
CA SER A 120 -3.62 22.27 9.24
C SER A 120 -2.36 23.08 9.56
N ASN A 121 -1.63 22.70 10.63
CA ASN A 121 -0.54 23.53 11.17
C ASN A 121 0.84 22.87 11.08
N LYS A 122 0.93 21.55 10.92
CA LYS A 122 2.21 20.84 10.94
C LYS A 122 2.13 19.49 10.24
N ILE A 123 3.31 18.99 9.85
CA ILE A 123 3.53 17.64 9.37
C ILE A 123 4.40 16.93 10.40
N VAL A 124 4.00 15.75 10.83
CA VAL A 124 4.72 14.94 11.82
C VAL A 124 4.90 13.52 11.30
N GLN A 125 6.13 13.02 11.37
CA GLN A 125 6.46 11.63 11.06
C GLN A 125 6.95 10.94 12.33
N ASP A 126 6.35 9.81 12.68
CA ASP A 126 6.80 8.97 13.80
C ASP A 126 6.10 7.59 13.71
N GLN A 127 6.47 6.71 14.63
CA GLN A 127 5.76 5.45 14.85
C GLN A 127 4.34 5.72 15.36
N PRO A 128 3.36 4.87 15.01
CA PRO A 128 1.96 5.05 15.43
C PRO A 128 1.78 5.24 16.95
N CYS A 129 2.53 4.50 17.78
CA CYS A 129 2.44 4.61 19.23
C CYS A 129 2.87 6.00 19.74
N ASN A 130 3.93 6.59 19.18
CA ASN A 130 4.40 7.92 19.54
C ASN A 130 3.41 9.00 19.10
N LEU A 131 2.84 8.84 17.90
CA LEU A 131 1.81 9.74 17.36
C LEU A 131 0.54 9.73 18.24
N ILE A 132 0.12 8.55 18.73
CA ILE A 132 -0.99 8.43 19.68
C ILE A 132 -0.68 9.19 20.97
N GLN A 133 0.50 8.96 21.56
CA GLN A 133 0.92 9.60 22.81
C GLN A 133 1.06 11.12 22.66
N SER A 134 1.48 11.61 21.50
CA SER A 134 1.60 13.05 21.22
C SER A 134 0.25 13.77 21.12
N GLY A 135 -0.86 13.01 20.97
CA GLY A 135 -2.20 13.56 20.78
C GLY A 135 -2.45 14.18 19.40
N ILE A 136 -1.56 13.95 18.41
CA ILE A 136 -1.65 14.58 17.08
C ILE A 136 -2.96 14.24 16.36
N PHE A 137 -3.53 13.05 16.58
CA PHE A 137 -4.77 12.61 15.94
C PHE A 137 -5.97 13.48 16.32
N ASN A 138 -5.99 14.11 17.51
CA ASN A 138 -7.04 15.06 17.89
C ASN A 138 -7.03 16.35 17.06
N SER A 139 -5.91 16.66 16.41
CA SER A 139 -5.78 17.84 15.55
C SER A 139 -6.02 17.57 14.07
N LEU A 140 -6.37 16.33 13.68
CA LEU A 140 -6.67 15.98 12.29
C LEU A 140 -8.02 16.54 11.83
N PHE A 141 -9.00 16.58 12.72
CA PHE A 141 -10.36 17.02 12.38
C PHE A 141 -10.78 18.14 13.34
N GLU A 142 -11.02 19.32 12.79
CA GLU A 142 -11.54 20.48 13.53
C GLU A 142 -13.06 20.34 13.70
N THR A 143 -13.51 19.35 14.50
CA THR A 143 -14.93 19.11 14.74
C THR A 143 -15.17 18.68 16.20
N GLU A 144 -16.29 19.16 16.77
CA GLU A 144 -16.72 18.78 18.12
C GLU A 144 -17.32 17.37 18.17
N HIS A 145 -17.67 16.78 17.02
CA HIS A 145 -18.37 15.49 16.93
C HIS A 145 -17.45 14.29 16.91
N LEU A 146 -16.14 14.49 16.71
CA LEU A 146 -15.15 13.41 16.66
C LEU A 146 -14.08 13.66 17.71
N THR A 147 -13.65 12.57 18.35
CA THR A 147 -12.53 12.58 19.29
C THR A 147 -11.72 11.31 19.06
N PHE A 148 -10.39 11.42 19.16
CA PHE A 148 -9.53 10.24 19.13
C PHE A 148 -9.36 9.69 20.55
N ASP A 149 -9.75 8.42 20.76
CA ASP A 149 -9.49 7.72 22.02
C ASP A 149 -8.14 6.99 21.95
N ALA A 150 -7.17 7.51 22.66
CA ALA A 150 -5.81 6.96 22.68
C ALA A 150 -5.73 5.56 23.32
N ASN A 151 -6.69 5.18 24.18
CA ASN A 151 -6.67 3.86 24.84
C ASN A 151 -7.06 2.74 23.87
N ILE A 152 -7.97 3.02 22.94
CA ILE A 152 -8.44 2.06 21.95
C ILE A 152 -7.85 2.33 20.56
N GLY A 153 -7.12 3.43 20.37
CA GLY A 153 -6.47 3.81 19.11
C GLY A 153 -7.44 4.08 17.96
N LYS A 154 -8.61 4.68 18.26
CA LYS A 154 -9.70 4.91 17.29
C LYS A 154 -10.38 6.24 17.45
N PHE A 155 -11.00 6.71 16.36
CA PHE A 155 -11.94 7.83 16.42
C PHE A 155 -13.30 7.36 16.92
N ILE A 156 -13.88 8.12 17.85
CA ILE A 156 -15.22 7.91 18.40
C ILE A 156 -16.09 9.13 18.12
N ILE A 157 -17.36 8.89 17.83
CA ILE A 157 -18.37 9.93 17.66
C ILE A 157 -18.94 10.25 19.05
N LYS A 158 -19.00 11.55 19.37
CA LYS A 158 -19.60 12.07 20.63
C LYS A 158 -21.10 12.21 20.51
#